data_ef0950c75919f314597566c75d4e372a
#
_entry.id   ef0950c75919f314597566c75d4e372a
#
_cell.length_a   1.000
_cell.length_b   1.000
_cell.length_c   1.000
_cell.angle_alpha   90.00
_cell.angle_beta   90.00
_cell.angle_gamma   90.00
#
_symmetry.space_group_name_H-M   'P 1'
#
loop_
_entity.id
_entity.type
_entity.pdbx_description
1 polymer ?
#
loop_
_entity_poly.entity_id
_entity_poly.type
_entity_poly.pdbx_seq_one_letter_code
_entity_poly.pdbx_strand_id
1 'polypeptide(L)'
;MKHLLKMSDLTPGEVTHILDVADQLKAQQKAGGTPPLLAGKSVALMFSKNSTRTRNSFEVGVYQLGGLGHYMNAATELQQSGRGEPLKDTARVLGRYYDCVVWRTYRQCDLEEFAELAGVPVINGLTDYAHPCQVLADLMTIRERRGTLAGQKLCFVGDGSSMANSLIVGGLLAGMSVPCVCPRDYRPAADVVMFAHKYGEKFHLTTDPAEGVKDADVVVTAVWNTARPGTQDSEQRLRDFAGYQLTSSLLAAAKPDHMVLHCLPAHRGEEISTAVFEGHADEIFDEAENRLHVQKAVLAILLGGK
;
A
#
# COMPACT_ATOMS: atom_id res chain seq x y z
N MET A 1 4.80 -15.38 8.56
CA MET A 1 3.59 -14.78 7.93
C MET A 1 2.71 -15.85 7.30
N LYS A 2 1.39 -15.87 7.54
CA LYS A 2 0.41 -16.79 6.91
C LYS A 2 -0.37 -16.11 5.79
N HIS A 3 -0.72 -14.85 6.00
CA HIS A 3 -1.41 -13.97 5.07
C HIS A 3 -0.75 -12.60 5.10
N LEU A 4 -1.10 -11.71 4.17
CA LEU A 4 -0.75 -10.29 4.23
C LEU A 4 -2.05 -9.47 4.12
N LEU A 5 -2.75 -9.24 5.24
CA LEU A 5 -4.03 -8.54 5.24
C LEU A 5 -3.87 -7.05 5.60
N LYS A 6 -2.98 -6.73 6.53
CA LYS A 6 -2.64 -5.38 6.98
C LYS A 6 -1.22 -5.34 7.55
N MET A 7 -0.63 -4.15 7.64
CA MET A 7 0.74 -3.99 8.14
C MET A 7 0.90 -4.41 9.61
N SER A 8 -0.15 -4.26 10.43
CA SER A 8 -0.13 -4.65 11.85
C SER A 8 -0.08 -6.16 12.09
N ASP A 9 -0.27 -6.98 11.05
CA ASP A 9 -0.10 -8.43 11.13
C ASP A 9 1.37 -8.86 11.03
N LEU A 10 2.26 -7.92 10.68
CA LEU A 10 3.69 -8.16 10.52
C LEU A 10 4.48 -7.75 11.76
N THR A 11 5.55 -8.45 12.01
CA THR A 11 6.61 -8.04 12.93
C THR A 11 7.65 -7.16 12.20
N PRO A 12 8.45 -6.34 12.93
CA PRO A 12 9.56 -5.62 12.32
C PRO A 12 10.52 -6.52 11.52
N GLY A 13 10.81 -7.71 12.02
CA GLY A 13 11.66 -8.70 11.34
C GLY A 13 11.06 -9.21 10.03
N GLU A 14 9.73 -9.42 9.97
CA GLU A 14 9.03 -9.82 8.75
C GLU A 14 9.03 -8.70 7.72
N VAL A 15 8.85 -7.44 8.13
CA VAL A 15 8.98 -6.28 7.22
C VAL A 15 10.38 -6.26 6.61
N THR A 16 11.44 -6.34 7.43
CA THR A 16 12.82 -6.36 6.95
C THR A 16 13.05 -7.53 6.00
N HIS A 17 12.60 -8.73 6.36
CA HIS A 17 12.75 -9.91 5.51
C HIS A 17 12.07 -9.80 4.15
N ILE A 18 10.85 -9.25 4.10
CA ILE A 18 10.15 -8.99 2.82
C ILE A 18 10.96 -8.04 1.94
N LEU A 19 11.48 -6.97 2.53
CA LEU A 19 12.28 -6.00 1.79
C LEU A 19 13.60 -6.61 1.28
N ASP A 20 14.27 -7.44 2.08
CA ASP A 20 15.53 -8.11 1.69
C ASP A 20 15.31 -9.08 0.52
N VAL A 21 14.22 -9.85 0.57
CA VAL A 21 13.84 -10.73 -0.55
C VAL A 21 13.47 -9.91 -1.79
N ALA A 22 12.80 -8.77 -1.62
CA ALA A 22 12.46 -7.89 -2.73
C ALA A 22 13.71 -7.31 -3.43
N ASP A 23 14.71 -6.85 -2.65
CA ASP A 23 15.98 -6.36 -3.19
C ASP A 23 16.72 -7.46 -3.97
N GLN A 24 16.77 -8.68 -3.43
CA GLN A 24 17.39 -9.81 -4.11
C GLN A 24 16.69 -10.13 -5.44
N LEU A 25 15.35 -10.20 -5.45
CA LEU A 25 14.58 -10.48 -6.66
C LEU A 25 14.68 -9.35 -7.69
N LYS A 26 14.75 -8.10 -7.24
CA LYS A 26 14.99 -6.94 -8.12
C LYS A 26 16.38 -7.02 -8.76
N ALA A 27 17.42 -7.29 -7.96
CA ALA A 27 18.79 -7.42 -8.45
C ALA A 27 18.94 -8.60 -9.45
N GLN A 28 18.34 -9.76 -9.16
CA GLN A 28 18.33 -10.91 -10.05
C GLN A 28 17.65 -10.59 -11.39
N GLN A 29 16.51 -9.92 -11.36
CA GLN A 29 15.81 -9.50 -12.58
C GLN A 29 16.66 -8.54 -13.42
N LYS A 30 17.31 -7.57 -12.80
CA LYS A 30 18.23 -6.64 -13.50
C LYS A 30 19.44 -7.35 -14.09
N ALA A 31 19.86 -8.47 -13.50
CA ALA A 31 20.93 -9.32 -14.03
C ALA A 31 20.48 -10.28 -15.15
N GLY A 32 19.21 -10.20 -15.58
CA GLY A 32 18.67 -10.98 -16.70
C GLY A 32 18.05 -12.32 -16.33
N GLY A 33 17.82 -12.61 -15.05
CA GLY A 33 17.19 -13.84 -14.58
C GLY A 33 16.23 -13.61 -13.42
N THR A 34 15.14 -14.37 -13.39
CA THR A 34 14.25 -14.45 -12.22
C THR A 34 14.05 -15.92 -11.90
N PRO A 35 14.33 -16.38 -10.66
CA PRO A 35 14.15 -17.79 -10.31
C PRO A 35 12.67 -18.18 -10.36
N PRO A 36 12.32 -19.37 -10.91
CA PRO A 36 10.94 -19.81 -11.04
C PRO A 36 10.35 -20.34 -9.72
N LEU A 37 10.34 -19.48 -8.69
CA LEU A 37 9.92 -19.82 -7.31
C LEU A 37 8.45 -20.25 -7.21
N LEU A 38 7.63 -19.92 -8.21
CA LEU A 38 6.21 -20.27 -8.27
C LEU A 38 5.92 -21.28 -9.40
N ALA A 39 6.91 -22.06 -9.84
CA ALA A 39 6.69 -23.09 -10.85
C ALA A 39 5.58 -24.06 -10.40
N GLY A 40 4.55 -24.24 -11.26
CA GLY A 40 3.39 -25.07 -10.97
C GLY A 40 2.37 -24.50 -9.98
N LYS A 41 2.56 -23.25 -9.52
CA LYS A 41 1.64 -22.55 -8.62
C LYS A 41 0.65 -21.68 -9.38
N SER A 42 -0.57 -21.59 -8.86
CA SER A 42 -1.66 -20.76 -9.37
C SER A 42 -2.08 -19.73 -8.33
N VAL A 43 -2.21 -18.47 -8.76
CA VAL A 43 -2.62 -17.33 -7.93
C VAL A 43 -3.89 -16.72 -8.51
N ALA A 44 -4.97 -16.71 -7.72
CA ALA A 44 -6.18 -15.97 -8.08
C ALA A 44 -5.96 -14.46 -7.85
N LEU A 45 -6.22 -13.66 -8.87
CA LEU A 45 -6.16 -12.20 -8.82
C LEU A 45 -7.58 -11.64 -8.88
N MET A 46 -8.24 -11.57 -7.73
CA MET A 46 -9.63 -11.14 -7.56
C MET A 46 -9.73 -9.64 -7.37
N PHE A 47 -10.52 -8.97 -8.20
CA PHE A 47 -10.68 -7.52 -8.15
C PHE A 47 -12.15 -7.11 -8.19
N SER A 48 -12.66 -6.54 -7.08
CA SER A 48 -14.00 -5.94 -6.99
C SER A 48 -14.03 -4.50 -7.52
N LYS A 49 -12.87 -3.89 -7.73
CA LYS A 49 -12.69 -2.56 -8.34
C LYS A 49 -11.43 -2.52 -9.20
N ASN A 50 -11.50 -1.74 -10.27
CA ASN A 50 -10.41 -1.61 -11.24
C ASN A 50 -9.09 -1.18 -10.59
N SER A 51 -7.99 -1.70 -11.12
CA SER A 51 -6.64 -1.33 -10.71
C SER A 51 -5.64 -1.59 -11.82
N THR A 52 -5.01 -0.53 -12.31
CA THR A 52 -3.93 -0.67 -13.29
C THR A 52 -2.67 -1.23 -12.63
N ARG A 53 -2.19 -0.57 -11.58
CA ARG A 53 -0.91 -0.93 -10.94
C ARG A 53 -0.95 -2.26 -10.21
N THR A 54 -1.89 -2.45 -9.28
CA THR A 54 -1.95 -3.68 -8.47
C THR A 54 -2.20 -4.92 -9.32
N ARG A 55 -3.09 -4.82 -10.33
CA ARG A 55 -3.33 -5.94 -11.23
C ARG A 55 -2.07 -6.31 -12.00
N ASN A 56 -1.52 -5.35 -12.76
CA ASN A 56 -0.38 -5.64 -13.63
C ASN A 56 0.86 -6.06 -12.83
N SER A 57 1.15 -5.44 -11.68
CA SER A 57 2.31 -5.82 -10.87
C SER A 57 2.20 -7.24 -10.29
N PHE A 58 1.01 -7.69 -9.88
CA PHE A 58 0.82 -9.09 -9.46
C PHE A 58 0.84 -10.05 -10.65
N GLU A 59 0.14 -9.76 -11.73
CA GLU A 59 0.06 -10.63 -12.91
C GLU A 59 1.46 -10.86 -13.53
N VAL A 60 2.20 -9.77 -13.75
CA VAL A 60 3.59 -9.83 -14.23
C VAL A 60 4.51 -10.47 -13.20
N GLY A 61 4.33 -10.16 -11.90
CA GLY A 61 5.15 -10.75 -10.83
C GLY A 61 5.01 -12.25 -10.72
N VAL A 62 3.77 -12.78 -10.79
CA VAL A 62 3.50 -14.23 -10.80
C VAL A 62 4.13 -14.87 -12.03
N TYR A 63 3.97 -14.27 -13.21
CA TYR A 63 4.57 -14.76 -14.45
C TYR A 63 6.10 -14.81 -14.37
N GLN A 64 6.74 -13.76 -13.90
CA GLN A 64 8.21 -13.70 -13.73
C GLN A 64 8.75 -14.75 -12.76
N LEU A 65 7.96 -15.13 -11.76
CA LEU A 65 8.30 -16.21 -10.82
C LEU A 65 7.91 -17.63 -11.34
N GLY A 66 7.44 -17.74 -12.58
CA GLY A 66 7.10 -19.03 -13.22
C GLY A 66 5.74 -19.61 -12.83
N GLY A 67 4.86 -18.85 -12.21
CA GLY A 67 3.51 -19.23 -11.82
C GLY A 67 2.44 -18.80 -12.82
N LEU A 68 1.18 -19.22 -12.56
CA LEU A 68 -0.02 -18.79 -13.27
C LEU A 68 -0.78 -17.75 -12.45
N GLY A 69 -0.89 -16.52 -12.95
CA GLY A 69 -1.79 -15.49 -12.43
C GLY A 69 -3.13 -15.52 -13.17
N HIS A 70 -4.22 -15.83 -12.48
CA HIS A 70 -5.55 -15.85 -13.07
C HIS A 70 -6.37 -14.65 -12.57
N TYR A 71 -6.62 -13.69 -13.46
CA TYR A 71 -7.45 -12.54 -13.17
C TYR A 71 -8.94 -12.89 -13.15
N MET A 72 -9.64 -12.42 -12.14
CA MET A 72 -11.11 -12.50 -11.99
C MET A 72 -11.69 -11.13 -11.64
N ASN A 73 -12.69 -10.70 -12.38
CA ASN A 73 -13.50 -9.54 -12.02
C ASN A 73 -14.53 -9.96 -10.95
N ALA A 74 -14.16 -9.77 -9.67
CA ALA A 74 -15.01 -10.20 -8.57
C ALA A 74 -16.38 -9.49 -8.51
N ALA A 75 -16.51 -8.30 -9.13
CA ALA A 75 -17.78 -7.59 -9.18
C ALA A 75 -18.79 -8.23 -10.15
N THR A 76 -18.33 -8.96 -11.15
CA THR A 76 -19.20 -9.53 -12.20
C THR A 76 -19.16 -11.06 -12.25
N GLU A 77 -18.06 -11.67 -11.83
CA GLU A 77 -17.85 -13.12 -11.93
C GLU A 77 -18.15 -13.85 -10.62
N LEU A 78 -18.08 -13.18 -9.47
CA LEU A 78 -18.51 -13.77 -8.21
C LEU A 78 -20.02 -13.54 -8.04
N GLN A 79 -20.77 -14.62 -7.91
CA GLN A 79 -22.22 -14.60 -7.78
C GLN A 79 -22.67 -14.15 -6.37
N GLN A 80 -22.15 -13.02 -5.88
CA GLN A 80 -22.43 -12.51 -4.53
C GLN A 80 -23.69 -11.63 -4.41
N SER A 81 -24.42 -11.36 -5.50
CA SER A 81 -25.61 -10.50 -5.50
C SER A 81 -26.93 -11.28 -5.47
N GLY A 82 -27.84 -10.87 -4.62
CA GLY A 82 -29.19 -11.43 -4.53
C GLY A 82 -29.21 -12.82 -3.88
N ARG A 83 -29.55 -13.86 -4.63
CA ARG A 83 -29.49 -15.27 -4.22
C ARG A 83 -28.13 -15.92 -4.52
N GLY A 84 -27.06 -15.13 -4.57
CA GLY A 84 -25.71 -15.58 -4.91
C GLY A 84 -25.05 -16.45 -3.84
N GLU A 85 -23.88 -16.99 -4.19
CA GLU A 85 -23.07 -17.81 -3.30
C GLU A 85 -22.57 -17.01 -2.10
N PRO A 86 -22.70 -17.50 -0.85
CA PRO A 86 -22.08 -16.85 0.31
C PRO A 86 -20.56 -16.76 0.17
N LEU A 87 -19.98 -15.65 0.66
CA LEU A 87 -18.52 -15.43 0.63
C LEU A 87 -17.71 -16.61 1.18
N LYS A 88 -18.18 -17.21 2.27
CA LYS A 88 -17.56 -18.36 2.90
C LYS A 88 -17.46 -19.60 2.00
N ASP A 89 -18.42 -19.79 1.10
CA ASP A 89 -18.43 -20.94 0.20
C ASP A 89 -17.52 -20.66 -1.00
N THR A 90 -17.53 -19.45 -1.55
CA THR A 90 -16.55 -18.97 -2.54
C THR A 90 -15.11 -19.12 -2.01
N ALA A 91 -14.85 -18.72 -0.76
CA ALA A 91 -13.52 -18.85 -0.16
C ALA A 91 -13.03 -20.30 -0.11
N ARG A 92 -13.92 -21.22 0.32
CA ARG A 92 -13.61 -22.66 0.40
C ARG A 92 -13.38 -23.31 -0.96
N VAL A 93 -14.10 -22.87 -1.98
CA VAL A 93 -13.95 -23.37 -3.36
C VAL A 93 -12.64 -22.87 -3.96
N LEU A 94 -12.39 -21.54 -3.91
CA LEU A 94 -11.19 -20.95 -4.50
C LEU A 94 -9.92 -21.43 -3.80
N GLY A 95 -9.96 -21.63 -2.49
CA GLY A 95 -8.85 -22.21 -1.73
C GLY A 95 -8.52 -23.68 -2.08
N ARG A 96 -9.38 -24.37 -2.85
CA ARG A 96 -9.09 -25.71 -3.41
C ARG A 96 -8.57 -25.68 -4.83
N TYR A 97 -8.73 -24.56 -5.53
CA TYR A 97 -8.27 -24.40 -6.91
C TYR A 97 -6.93 -23.68 -6.99
N TYR A 98 -6.68 -22.73 -6.07
CA TYR A 98 -5.51 -21.86 -6.11
C TYR A 98 -4.60 -22.08 -4.92
N ASP A 99 -3.31 -21.83 -5.11
CA ASP A 99 -2.31 -21.86 -4.05
C ASP A 99 -2.30 -20.57 -3.24
N CYS A 100 -2.79 -19.46 -3.79
CA CYS A 100 -2.89 -18.14 -3.14
C CYS A 100 -4.01 -17.32 -3.77
N VAL A 101 -4.59 -16.43 -2.98
CA VAL A 101 -5.56 -15.45 -3.47
C VAL A 101 -5.07 -14.03 -3.16
N VAL A 102 -5.00 -13.17 -4.17
CA VAL A 102 -4.87 -11.73 -4.03
C VAL A 102 -6.25 -11.12 -4.22
N TRP A 103 -6.76 -10.42 -3.20
CA TRP A 103 -8.07 -9.81 -3.32
C TRP A 103 -8.03 -8.30 -3.08
N ARG A 104 -8.51 -7.54 -4.07
CA ARG A 104 -8.78 -6.11 -3.97
C ARG A 104 -10.28 -5.90 -3.84
N THR A 105 -10.72 -5.51 -2.65
CA THR A 105 -12.14 -5.36 -2.32
C THR A 105 -12.42 -4.03 -1.61
N TYR A 106 -13.62 -3.86 -1.11
CA TYR A 106 -14.01 -2.66 -0.35
C TYR A 106 -13.79 -2.87 1.14
N ARG A 107 -14.47 -3.83 1.76
CA ARG A 107 -14.49 -4.01 3.21
C ARG A 107 -13.35 -4.89 3.68
N GLN A 108 -12.61 -4.42 4.69
CA GLN A 108 -11.53 -5.20 5.32
C GLN A 108 -12.07 -6.49 5.97
N CYS A 109 -13.23 -6.42 6.63
CA CYS A 109 -13.83 -7.58 7.28
C CYS A 109 -14.17 -8.72 6.32
N ASP A 110 -14.58 -8.41 5.07
CA ASP A 110 -14.84 -9.43 4.05
C ASP A 110 -13.54 -10.15 3.65
N LEU A 111 -12.44 -9.41 3.54
CA LEU A 111 -11.12 -9.98 3.26
C LEU A 111 -10.64 -10.87 4.41
N GLU A 112 -10.83 -10.46 5.65
CA GLU A 112 -10.45 -11.22 6.84
C GLU A 112 -11.28 -12.51 6.97
N GLU A 113 -12.61 -12.44 6.79
CA GLU A 113 -13.49 -13.63 6.75
C GLU A 113 -13.06 -14.61 5.64
N PHE A 114 -12.76 -14.09 4.45
CA PHE A 114 -12.28 -14.91 3.34
C PHE A 114 -10.96 -15.61 3.70
N ALA A 115 -10.01 -14.90 4.30
CA ALA A 115 -8.70 -15.44 4.67
C ALA A 115 -8.78 -16.55 5.73
N GLU A 116 -9.74 -16.45 6.66
CA GLU A 116 -9.98 -17.50 7.66
C GLU A 116 -10.44 -18.81 7.03
N LEU A 117 -11.19 -18.74 5.94
CA LEU A 117 -11.91 -19.88 5.36
C LEU A 117 -11.26 -20.44 4.09
N ALA A 118 -10.42 -19.68 3.41
CA ALA A 118 -9.81 -20.08 2.14
C ALA A 118 -8.83 -21.26 2.27
N GLY A 119 -8.19 -21.44 3.44
CA GLY A 119 -7.21 -22.50 3.65
C GLY A 119 -5.87 -22.31 2.91
N VAL A 120 -5.75 -21.23 2.14
CA VAL A 120 -4.53 -20.83 1.41
C VAL A 120 -4.14 -19.40 1.80
N PRO A 121 -2.89 -18.96 1.55
CA PRO A 121 -2.49 -17.57 1.76
C PRO A 121 -3.40 -16.58 1.03
N VAL A 122 -3.73 -15.47 1.71
CA VAL A 122 -4.49 -14.35 1.14
C VAL A 122 -3.67 -13.07 1.26
N ILE A 123 -3.63 -12.30 0.18
CA ILE A 123 -2.93 -11.01 0.09
C ILE A 123 -3.94 -9.91 -0.16
N ASN A 124 -3.88 -8.87 0.65
CA ASN A 124 -4.68 -7.66 0.49
C ASN A 124 -4.17 -6.80 -0.68
N GLY A 125 -4.94 -6.75 -1.77
CA GLY A 125 -4.67 -5.89 -2.93
C GLY A 125 -5.12 -4.42 -2.76
N LEU A 126 -5.78 -4.10 -1.71
CA LEU A 126 -6.33 -2.85 -1.15
C LEU A 126 -7.76 -3.08 -0.65
N THR A 127 -8.05 -2.56 0.53
CA THR A 127 -9.40 -2.38 1.09
C THR A 127 -9.63 -0.91 1.47
N ASP A 128 -10.78 -0.62 2.05
CA ASP A 128 -11.09 0.68 2.68
C ASP A 128 -10.19 0.99 3.90
N TYR A 129 -9.64 -0.05 4.53
CA TYR A 129 -8.85 0.06 5.75
C TYR A 129 -7.33 0.00 5.52
N ALA A 130 -6.83 -0.82 4.59
CA ALA A 130 -5.40 -1.09 4.47
C ALA A 130 -4.90 -1.26 3.03
N HIS A 131 -3.64 -0.85 2.79
CA HIS A 131 -2.90 -1.06 1.54
C HIS A 131 -1.46 -1.54 1.81
N PRO A 132 -1.27 -2.76 2.36
CA PRO A 132 0.05 -3.21 2.82
C PRO A 132 1.08 -3.31 1.69
N CYS A 133 0.67 -3.77 0.50
CA CYS A 133 1.58 -3.87 -0.64
C CYS A 133 2.12 -2.52 -1.12
N GLN A 134 1.38 -1.42 -0.92
CA GLN A 134 1.87 -0.10 -1.25
C GLN A 134 2.95 0.34 -0.27
N VAL A 135 2.66 0.23 1.03
CA VAL A 135 3.59 0.67 2.07
C VAL A 135 4.90 -0.13 2.05
N LEU A 136 4.86 -1.41 1.72
CA LEU A 136 6.08 -2.18 1.50
C LEU A 136 6.91 -1.63 0.33
N ALA A 137 6.26 -1.14 -0.75
CA ALA A 137 6.96 -0.50 -1.86
C ALA A 137 7.53 0.88 -1.47
N ASP A 138 6.76 1.67 -0.70
CA ASP A 138 7.24 2.94 -0.15
C ASP A 138 8.51 2.72 0.69
N LEU A 139 8.47 1.77 1.63
CA LEU A 139 9.61 1.43 2.47
C LEU A 139 10.82 0.92 1.66
N MET A 140 10.59 0.08 0.64
CA MET A 140 11.65 -0.37 -0.26
C MET A 140 12.31 0.82 -0.99
N THR A 141 11.52 1.73 -1.54
CA THR A 141 12.01 2.91 -2.26
C THR A 141 12.81 3.85 -1.37
N ILE A 142 12.31 4.09 -0.15
CA ILE A 142 13.04 4.89 0.85
C ILE A 142 14.37 4.22 1.17
N ARG A 143 14.39 2.91 1.42
CA ARG A 143 15.62 2.16 1.73
C ARG A 143 16.61 2.18 0.57
N GLU A 144 16.17 2.03 -0.67
CA GLU A 144 17.02 2.09 -1.85
C GLU A 144 17.71 3.46 -2.01
N ARG A 145 16.96 4.53 -1.75
CA ARG A 145 17.47 5.89 -1.97
C ARG A 145 18.20 6.49 -0.77
N ARG A 146 17.86 6.06 0.46
CA ARG A 146 18.41 6.60 1.71
C ARG A 146 19.38 5.64 2.42
N GLY A 147 19.42 4.37 2.02
CA GLY A 147 20.26 3.32 2.63
C GLY A 147 19.70 2.79 3.95
N THR A 148 18.81 3.50 4.63
CA THR A 148 18.23 3.11 5.91
C THR A 148 16.78 3.59 6.05
N LEU A 149 16.00 2.88 6.86
CA LEU A 149 14.65 3.30 7.28
C LEU A 149 14.67 3.86 8.70
N ALA A 150 15.39 3.20 9.59
CA ALA A 150 15.43 3.56 11.00
C ALA A 150 15.96 5.00 11.20
N GLY A 151 15.24 5.77 12.00
CA GLY A 151 15.60 7.15 12.31
C GLY A 151 15.15 8.18 11.27
N GLN A 152 14.64 7.78 10.11
CA GLN A 152 14.04 8.68 9.13
C GLN A 152 12.68 9.20 9.61
N LYS A 153 12.35 10.43 9.24
CA LYS A 153 11.04 11.04 9.50
C LYS A 153 10.19 10.96 8.23
N LEU A 154 9.14 10.13 8.27
CA LEU A 154 8.18 9.88 7.19
C LEU A 154 6.88 10.62 7.50
N CYS A 155 6.62 11.74 6.87
CA CYS A 155 5.40 12.51 7.05
C CYS A 155 4.35 12.12 6.02
N PHE A 156 3.15 11.75 6.48
CA PHE A 156 1.98 11.60 5.61
C PHE A 156 1.12 12.86 5.67
N VAL A 157 0.72 13.39 4.52
CA VAL A 157 -0.20 14.54 4.40
C VAL A 157 -1.39 14.15 3.53
N GLY A 158 -2.61 14.17 4.08
CA GLY A 158 -3.80 13.84 3.30
C GLY A 158 -4.94 13.23 4.13
N ASP A 159 -5.73 12.36 3.49
CA ASP A 159 -6.85 11.66 4.10
C ASP A 159 -6.36 10.48 4.97
N GLY A 160 -6.80 10.43 6.23
CA GLY A 160 -6.50 9.36 7.17
C GLY A 160 -7.13 8.01 6.83
N SER A 161 -7.17 7.66 5.55
CA SER A 161 -7.74 6.42 5.01
C SER A 161 -6.75 5.26 4.97
N SER A 162 -6.99 4.28 4.10
CA SER A 162 -6.20 3.05 3.99
C SER A 162 -4.69 3.25 3.81
N MET A 163 -4.28 4.32 3.09
CA MET A 163 -2.86 4.65 2.94
C MET A 163 -2.25 5.14 4.26
N ALA A 164 -2.87 6.12 4.91
CA ALA A 164 -2.41 6.63 6.21
C ALA A 164 -2.34 5.50 7.25
N ASN A 165 -3.41 4.69 7.36
CA ASN A 165 -3.47 3.56 8.28
C ASN A 165 -2.26 2.62 8.10
N SER A 166 -1.99 2.23 6.86
CA SER A 166 -0.91 1.29 6.56
C SER A 166 0.48 1.93 6.70
N LEU A 167 0.62 3.20 6.30
CA LEU A 167 1.90 3.91 6.34
C LEU A 167 2.34 4.19 7.78
N ILE A 168 1.41 4.59 8.66
CA ILE A 168 1.68 4.78 10.09
C ILE A 168 2.25 3.49 10.68
N VAL A 169 1.56 2.38 10.49
CA VAL A 169 1.99 1.09 11.05
C VAL A 169 3.31 0.64 10.44
N GLY A 170 3.42 0.65 9.10
CA GLY A 170 4.61 0.18 8.39
C GLY A 170 5.86 1.02 8.71
N GLY A 171 5.73 2.34 8.74
CA GLY A 171 6.84 3.23 9.09
C GLY A 171 7.31 3.04 10.54
N LEU A 172 6.38 2.90 11.48
CA LEU A 172 6.73 2.63 12.89
C LEU A 172 7.39 1.27 13.08
N LEU A 173 6.90 0.21 12.40
CA LEU A 173 7.54 -1.12 12.41
C LEU A 173 8.95 -1.08 11.81
N ALA A 174 9.19 -0.22 10.83
CA ALA A 174 10.50 0.00 10.23
C ALA A 174 11.42 0.91 11.05
N GLY A 175 10.99 1.37 12.23
CA GLY A 175 11.78 2.20 13.14
C GLY A 175 11.82 3.69 12.81
N MET A 176 10.96 4.14 11.89
CA MET A 176 10.82 5.54 11.48
C MET A 176 10.01 6.35 12.49
N SER A 177 10.09 7.68 12.41
CA SER A 177 9.10 8.59 13.00
C SER A 177 8.05 8.93 11.98
N VAL A 178 6.76 8.87 12.37
CA VAL A 178 5.64 9.00 11.42
C VAL A 178 4.65 10.07 11.89
N PRO A 179 4.90 11.35 11.62
CA PRO A 179 3.85 12.35 11.74
C PRO A 179 2.78 12.12 10.65
N CYS A 180 1.52 12.20 11.06
CA CYS A 180 0.37 12.10 10.15
C CYS A 180 -0.41 13.42 10.21
N VAL A 181 -0.58 14.04 9.06
CA VAL A 181 -1.26 15.32 8.89
C VAL A 181 -2.56 15.11 8.14
N CYS A 182 -3.68 15.35 8.78
CA CYS A 182 -5.00 15.23 8.16
C CYS A 182 -5.99 16.23 8.75
N PRO A 183 -7.03 16.64 8.00
CA PRO A 183 -8.11 17.44 8.57
C PRO A 183 -8.81 16.71 9.72
N ARG A 184 -9.42 17.45 10.63
CA ARG A 184 -9.97 16.93 11.89
C ARG A 184 -10.95 15.77 11.71
N ASP A 185 -11.75 15.83 10.64
CA ASP A 185 -12.83 14.85 10.37
C ASP A 185 -12.36 13.69 9.47
N TYR A 186 -11.08 13.70 9.05
CA TYR A 186 -10.47 12.70 8.16
C TYR A 186 -9.29 11.99 8.82
N ARG A 187 -9.47 11.58 10.08
CA ARG A 187 -8.41 10.94 10.87
C ARG A 187 -8.21 9.47 10.51
N PRO A 188 -7.01 8.93 10.73
CA PRO A 188 -6.76 7.50 10.69
C PRO A 188 -7.68 6.72 11.63
N ALA A 189 -7.85 5.44 11.35
CA ALA A 189 -8.65 4.54 12.17
C ALA A 189 -8.18 4.53 13.64
N ALA A 190 -9.13 4.48 14.58
CA ALA A 190 -8.85 4.64 15.99
C ALA A 190 -7.88 3.56 16.53
N ASP A 191 -7.99 2.34 16.06
CA ASP A 191 -7.10 1.23 16.44
C ASP A 191 -5.68 1.41 15.90
N VAL A 192 -5.51 2.05 14.72
CA VAL A 192 -4.20 2.45 14.18
C VAL A 192 -3.57 3.54 15.05
N VAL A 193 -4.35 4.54 15.44
CA VAL A 193 -3.88 5.60 16.35
C VAL A 193 -3.48 5.00 17.71
N MET A 194 -4.27 4.08 18.25
CA MET A 194 -3.95 3.36 19.49
C MET A 194 -2.68 2.51 19.35
N PHE A 195 -2.48 1.84 18.21
CA PHE A 195 -1.24 1.12 17.91
C PHE A 195 -0.04 2.06 17.89
N ALA A 196 -0.17 3.20 17.21
CA ALA A 196 0.89 4.18 17.02
C ALA A 196 1.33 4.85 18.34
N HIS A 197 0.41 5.10 19.26
CA HIS A 197 0.72 5.66 20.57
C HIS A 197 1.67 4.79 21.41
N LYS A 198 1.79 3.48 21.14
CA LYS A 198 2.77 2.62 21.79
C LYS A 198 4.22 2.96 21.44
N TYR A 199 4.43 3.70 20.35
CA TYR A 199 5.73 4.16 19.88
C TYR A 199 6.14 5.54 20.41
N GLY A 200 5.30 6.15 21.29
CA GLY A 200 5.59 7.42 21.95
C GLY A 200 5.80 8.58 20.96
N GLU A 201 6.90 9.29 21.12
CA GLU A 201 7.23 10.47 20.30
C GLU A 201 7.49 10.19 18.82
N LYS A 202 7.59 8.91 18.41
CA LYS A 202 7.73 8.55 17.00
C LYS A 202 6.44 8.75 16.20
N PHE A 203 5.31 8.89 16.87
CA PHE A 203 4.03 9.16 16.21
C PHE A 203 3.46 10.48 16.67
N HIS A 204 3.04 11.32 15.72
CA HIS A 204 2.37 12.58 15.96
C HIS A 204 1.22 12.76 14.97
N LEU A 205 0.04 13.10 15.49
CA LEU A 205 -1.15 13.38 14.69
C LEU A 205 -1.47 14.87 14.81
N THR A 206 -1.41 15.60 13.71
CA THR A 206 -1.66 17.04 13.64
C THR A 206 -2.60 17.42 12.50
N THR A 207 -3.20 18.59 12.59
CA THR A 207 -3.97 19.22 11.50
C THR A 207 -3.16 20.32 10.80
N ASP A 208 -1.93 20.61 11.25
CA ASP A 208 -1.06 21.63 10.66
C ASP A 208 -0.04 20.99 9.71
N PRO A 209 -0.18 21.20 8.38
CA PRO A 209 0.76 20.66 7.41
C PRO A 209 2.20 21.14 7.61
N ALA A 210 2.42 22.38 8.00
CA ALA A 210 3.76 22.93 8.19
C ALA A 210 4.47 22.28 9.39
N GLU A 211 3.74 22.03 10.49
CA GLU A 211 4.23 21.31 11.66
C GLU A 211 4.64 19.89 11.31
N GLY A 212 3.78 19.16 10.57
CA GLY A 212 4.03 17.76 10.24
C GLY A 212 5.22 17.56 9.29
N VAL A 213 5.30 18.39 8.25
CA VAL A 213 6.34 18.32 7.22
C VAL A 213 7.69 18.82 7.73
N LYS A 214 7.73 19.63 8.79
CA LYS A 214 8.97 20.19 9.33
C LYS A 214 10.03 19.12 9.53
N ASP A 215 11.22 19.34 8.97
CA ASP A 215 12.39 18.46 9.06
C ASP A 215 12.12 17.01 8.60
N ALA A 216 11.12 16.77 7.73
CA ALA A 216 10.83 15.45 7.19
C ALA A 216 11.91 15.01 6.19
N ASP A 217 12.30 13.74 6.27
CA ASP A 217 13.16 13.07 5.28
C ASP A 217 12.35 12.64 4.06
N VAL A 218 11.10 12.23 4.30
CA VAL A 218 10.18 11.75 3.26
C VAL A 218 8.79 12.33 3.53
N VAL A 219 8.15 12.86 2.49
CA VAL A 219 6.77 13.33 2.55
C VAL A 219 5.93 12.50 1.58
N VAL A 220 4.86 11.90 2.09
CA VAL A 220 3.97 11.04 1.32
C VAL A 220 2.58 11.66 1.27
N THR A 221 1.97 11.63 0.10
CA THR A 221 0.56 11.97 -0.05
C THR A 221 -0.16 10.92 -0.92
N ALA A 222 -1.47 10.98 -0.91
CA ALA A 222 -2.34 10.15 -1.74
C ALA A 222 -3.60 10.94 -2.11
N VAL A 223 -4.30 10.50 -3.16
CA VAL A 223 -5.57 11.11 -3.54
C VAL A 223 -6.51 11.14 -2.33
N TRP A 224 -6.93 12.31 -1.93
CA TRP A 224 -7.92 12.52 -0.88
C TRP A 224 -9.31 12.86 -1.46
N ASN A 225 -9.41 13.30 -2.72
CA ASN A 225 -10.69 13.52 -3.39
C ASN A 225 -11.04 12.32 -4.28
N THR A 226 -11.67 11.29 -3.71
CA THR A 226 -12.09 10.07 -4.41
C THR A 226 -13.54 10.15 -4.91
N ALA A 227 -14.25 11.23 -4.61
CA ALA A 227 -15.62 11.47 -5.06
C ALA A 227 -15.65 11.83 -6.56
N ARG A 228 -16.81 11.62 -7.18
CA ARG A 228 -16.97 11.99 -8.60
C ARG A 228 -16.89 13.52 -8.75
N PRO A 229 -16.05 14.04 -9.68
CA PRO A 229 -15.94 15.48 -9.90
C PRO A 229 -17.31 16.15 -10.16
N GLY A 230 -17.52 17.34 -9.58
CA GLY A 230 -18.76 18.10 -9.70
C GLY A 230 -19.90 17.62 -8.81
N THR A 231 -19.66 16.68 -7.89
CA THR A 231 -20.61 16.30 -6.83
C THR A 231 -20.41 17.15 -5.58
N GLN A 232 -21.44 17.25 -4.74
CA GLN A 232 -21.34 17.95 -3.46
C GLN A 232 -20.23 17.38 -2.56
N ASP A 233 -20.05 16.06 -2.57
CA ASP A 233 -19.01 15.39 -1.80
C ASP A 233 -17.60 15.79 -2.29
N SER A 234 -17.40 15.87 -3.62
CA SER A 234 -16.13 16.31 -4.19
C SER A 234 -15.81 17.76 -3.82
N GLU A 235 -16.80 18.65 -3.93
CA GLU A 235 -16.63 20.06 -3.56
C GLU A 235 -16.39 20.25 -2.05
N GLN A 236 -17.04 19.43 -1.21
CA GLN A 236 -16.81 19.45 0.23
C GLN A 236 -15.36 19.03 0.54
N ARG A 237 -14.87 17.92 -0.05
CA ARG A 237 -13.49 17.49 0.14
C ARG A 237 -12.49 18.54 -0.34
N LEU A 238 -12.71 19.20 -1.46
CA LEU A 238 -11.84 20.31 -1.90
C LEU A 238 -11.76 21.45 -0.88
N ARG A 239 -12.86 21.77 -0.19
CA ARG A 239 -12.86 22.77 0.88
C ARG A 239 -12.13 22.28 2.13
N ASP A 240 -12.39 21.05 2.57
CA ASP A 240 -11.85 20.49 3.82
C ASP A 240 -10.34 20.22 3.72
N PHE A 241 -9.85 19.92 2.53
CA PHE A 241 -8.43 19.73 2.26
C PHE A 241 -7.70 20.97 1.74
N ALA A 242 -8.35 22.16 1.78
CA ALA A 242 -7.68 23.40 1.45
C ALA A 242 -6.46 23.61 2.38
N GLY A 243 -5.26 23.75 1.76
CA GLY A 243 -3.99 23.89 2.49
C GLY A 243 -3.23 22.58 2.72
N TYR A 244 -3.78 21.40 2.35
CA TYR A 244 -3.10 20.10 2.47
C TYR A 244 -2.40 19.66 1.17
N GLN A 245 -2.43 20.47 0.13
CA GLN A 245 -1.70 20.21 -1.10
C GLN A 245 -0.19 20.24 -0.86
N LEU A 246 0.54 19.24 -1.34
CA LEU A 246 2.00 19.30 -1.41
C LEU A 246 2.41 20.33 -2.47
N THR A 247 2.89 21.46 -2.00
CA THR A 247 3.45 22.56 -2.80
C THR A 247 4.92 22.78 -2.46
N SER A 248 5.68 23.40 -3.35
CA SER A 248 7.08 23.75 -3.06
C SER A 248 7.23 24.65 -1.81
N SER A 249 6.24 25.51 -1.53
CA SER A 249 6.24 26.36 -0.34
C SER A 249 6.03 25.56 0.96
N LEU A 250 5.16 24.53 0.94
CA LEU A 250 4.98 23.64 2.10
C LEU A 250 6.24 22.79 2.32
N LEU A 251 6.78 22.22 1.25
CA LEU A 251 7.96 21.35 1.30
C LEU A 251 9.25 22.08 1.67
N ALA A 252 9.28 23.41 1.59
CA ALA A 252 10.41 24.20 2.09
C ALA A 252 10.66 24.03 3.61
N ALA A 253 9.68 23.52 4.37
CA ALA A 253 9.81 23.16 5.78
C ALA A 253 10.45 21.77 5.99
N ALA A 254 10.48 20.91 4.98
CA ALA A 254 11.15 19.61 5.01
C ALA A 254 12.68 19.76 4.89
N LYS A 255 13.42 18.68 5.05
CA LYS A 255 14.86 18.70 4.81
C LYS A 255 15.18 19.07 3.34
N PRO A 256 16.32 19.72 3.05
CA PRO A 256 16.66 20.14 1.68
C PRO A 256 16.74 18.99 0.68
N ASP A 257 17.05 17.79 1.14
CA ASP A 257 17.20 16.56 0.36
C ASP A 257 16.00 15.60 0.56
N HIS A 258 14.84 16.12 0.98
CA HIS A 258 13.63 15.31 1.19
C HIS A 258 13.19 14.56 -0.08
N MET A 259 12.56 13.43 0.12
CA MET A 259 11.87 12.67 -0.92
C MET A 259 10.37 12.97 -0.90
N VAL A 260 9.72 12.84 -2.05
CA VAL A 260 8.25 12.85 -2.16
C VAL A 260 7.78 11.56 -2.80
N LEU A 261 6.84 10.88 -2.14
CA LEU A 261 6.21 9.66 -2.64
C LEU A 261 4.71 9.85 -2.86
N HIS A 262 4.17 9.11 -3.83
CA HIS A 262 2.75 9.14 -4.19
C HIS A 262 2.31 7.83 -4.82
N CYS A 263 1.39 7.12 -4.18
CA CYS A 263 0.95 5.78 -4.61
C CYS A 263 0.24 5.72 -5.97
N LEU A 264 -0.01 6.87 -6.61
CA LEU A 264 -0.72 7.02 -7.87
C LEU A 264 -2.14 6.38 -7.90
N PRO A 265 -3.09 6.93 -8.73
CA PRO A 265 -2.91 8.09 -9.61
C PRO A 265 -2.74 9.39 -8.84
N ALA A 266 -2.13 10.41 -9.41
CA ALA A 266 -2.04 11.74 -8.82
C ALA A 266 -3.02 12.71 -9.48
N HIS A 267 -3.76 13.46 -8.67
CA HIS A 267 -4.60 14.58 -9.13
C HIS A 267 -3.80 15.88 -8.98
N ARG A 268 -3.01 16.19 -10.01
CA ARG A 268 -2.20 17.41 -10.01
C ARG A 268 -3.09 18.64 -9.86
N GLY A 269 -2.75 19.49 -8.89
CA GLY A 269 -3.55 20.66 -8.51
C GLY A 269 -4.50 20.41 -7.33
N GLU A 270 -4.69 19.14 -6.93
CA GLU A 270 -5.42 18.78 -5.70
C GLU A 270 -4.42 18.42 -4.58
N GLU A 271 -4.09 17.14 -4.38
CA GLU A 271 -3.19 16.72 -3.30
C GLU A 271 -1.71 17.03 -3.52
N ILE A 272 -1.31 17.21 -4.78
CA ILE A 272 0.06 17.52 -5.16
C ILE A 272 0.09 18.51 -6.33
N SER A 273 0.97 19.52 -6.26
CA SER A 273 1.18 20.44 -7.37
C SER A 273 1.96 19.77 -8.50
N THR A 274 1.73 20.23 -9.74
CA THR A 274 2.48 19.73 -10.91
C THR A 274 3.99 19.90 -10.73
N ALA A 275 4.44 21.03 -10.20
CA ALA A 275 5.85 21.33 -10.01
C ALA A 275 6.52 20.34 -9.03
N VAL A 276 5.85 20.02 -7.90
CA VAL A 276 6.35 19.03 -6.93
C VAL A 276 6.35 17.65 -7.54
N PHE A 277 5.27 17.25 -8.21
CA PHE A 277 5.17 15.93 -8.83
C PHE A 277 6.30 15.70 -9.86
N GLU A 278 6.50 16.64 -10.78
CA GLU A 278 7.52 16.50 -11.82
C GLU A 278 8.96 16.59 -11.25
N GLY A 279 9.16 17.40 -10.18
CA GLY A 279 10.42 17.48 -9.48
C GLY A 279 10.84 16.19 -8.76
N HIS A 280 9.88 15.34 -8.38
CA HIS A 280 10.08 14.07 -7.68
C HIS A 280 9.58 12.84 -8.50
N ALA A 281 9.42 13.02 -9.83
CA ALA A 281 8.88 11.97 -10.69
C ALA A 281 9.69 10.66 -10.62
N ASP A 282 11.02 10.74 -10.59
CA ASP A 282 11.88 9.55 -10.51
C ASP A 282 11.62 8.73 -9.24
N GLU A 283 11.39 9.39 -8.10
CA GLU A 283 11.08 8.73 -6.83
C GLU A 283 9.70 8.06 -6.86
N ILE A 284 8.71 8.77 -7.40
CA ILE A 284 7.33 8.31 -7.51
C ILE A 284 7.21 7.11 -8.47
N PHE A 285 7.97 7.13 -9.57
CA PHE A 285 7.96 6.01 -10.51
C PHE A 285 8.81 4.83 -10.04
N ASP A 286 9.90 5.05 -9.30
CA ASP A 286 10.62 3.97 -8.61
C ASP A 286 9.72 3.28 -7.55
N GLU A 287 8.94 4.05 -6.80
CA GLU A 287 7.92 3.54 -5.88
C GLU A 287 6.90 2.66 -6.62
N ALA A 288 6.41 3.12 -7.77
CA ALA A 288 5.50 2.35 -8.59
C ALA A 288 6.14 1.06 -9.16
N GLU A 289 7.42 1.09 -9.56
CA GLU A 289 8.19 -0.11 -9.96
C GLU A 289 8.34 -1.08 -8.78
N ASN A 290 8.69 -0.58 -7.60
CA ASN A 290 8.92 -1.39 -6.41
C ASN A 290 7.67 -2.18 -5.96
N ARG A 291 6.46 -1.78 -6.40
CA ARG A 291 5.25 -2.59 -6.24
C ARG A 291 5.42 -3.99 -6.82
N LEU A 292 6.05 -4.12 -7.99
CA LEU A 292 6.33 -5.41 -8.59
C LEU A 292 7.27 -6.26 -7.72
N HIS A 293 8.32 -5.65 -7.20
CA HIS A 293 9.37 -6.38 -6.48
C HIS A 293 8.92 -6.83 -5.09
N VAL A 294 8.24 -5.98 -4.32
CA VAL A 294 7.72 -6.38 -3.00
C VAL A 294 6.60 -7.41 -3.12
N GLN A 295 5.77 -7.32 -4.15
CA GLN A 295 4.71 -8.31 -4.39
C GLN A 295 5.30 -9.67 -4.78
N LYS A 296 6.37 -9.71 -5.59
CA LYS A 296 7.13 -10.94 -5.84
C LYS A 296 7.70 -11.52 -4.55
N ALA A 297 8.28 -10.68 -3.69
CA ALA A 297 8.82 -11.12 -2.41
C ALA A 297 7.74 -11.72 -1.51
N VAL A 298 6.59 -11.06 -1.36
CA VAL A 298 5.46 -11.57 -0.58
C VAL A 298 4.97 -12.91 -1.12
N LEU A 299 4.82 -13.05 -2.44
CA LEU A 299 4.43 -14.32 -3.08
C LEU A 299 5.48 -15.42 -2.86
N ALA A 300 6.76 -15.10 -3.02
CA ALA A 300 7.84 -16.05 -2.81
C ALA A 300 7.92 -16.54 -1.35
N ILE A 301 7.72 -15.65 -0.37
CA ILE A 301 7.70 -16.00 1.06
C ILE A 301 6.48 -16.87 1.41
N LEU A 302 5.32 -16.57 0.83
CA LEU A 302 4.09 -17.31 1.13
C LEU A 302 4.02 -18.66 0.42
N LEU A 303 4.61 -18.82 -0.75
CA LEU A 303 4.46 -19.98 -1.63
C LEU A 303 5.77 -20.70 -1.97
N GLY A 304 6.91 -20.03 -1.89
CA GLY A 304 8.21 -20.53 -2.36
C GLY A 304 8.96 -21.43 -1.40
N GLY A 305 8.44 -21.68 -0.21
CA GLY A 305 9.09 -22.42 0.86
C GLY A 305 8.40 -23.75 1.18
N LYS A 306 8.39 -24.71 0.23
CA LYS A 306 8.17 -26.13 0.55
C LYS A 306 9.00 -26.99 -0.38
#